data_9ec580b677845298eac30da28956c8ab
#
_entry.id   9ec580b677845298eac30da28956c8ab
#
_cell.length_a   1.000
_cell.length_b   1.000
_cell.length_c   1.000
_cell.angle_alpha   90.00
_cell.angle_beta   90.00
_cell.angle_gamma   90.00
#
_symmetry.space_group_name_H-M   'P 1'
#
loop_
_entity.id
_entity.type
_entity.pdbx_description
1 polymer ?
#
loop_
_entity_poly.entity_id
_entity_poly.type
_entity_poly.pdbx_seq_one_letter_code
_entity_poly.pdbx_strand_id
1 'polypeptide(L)'
;MIRHTLTPAFLFAAATVAAPATLTAQTAAQAPPAAPATAPATQPPMDESKRVQAADIDALLAKGDVVVLDVREDSELAETGTVKGAIHIPLGQLESRLGELPKDKVILTACRGGGRASRALALLEAKGFKTAGFCGLKDYTGQRVFPAPAPKS
;
A
#
# COMPACT_ATOMS: atom_id res chain seq x y z
N MET A 1 -63.28 3.22 -39.70
CA MET A 1 -62.71 2.87 -40.99
C MET A 1 -61.47 2.12 -40.74
N ILE A 2 -61.55 0.79 -40.59
CA ILE A 2 -61.31 -0.22 -41.60
C ILE A 2 -59.99 -0.01 -42.31
N ARG A 3 -58.97 -0.87 -42.00
CA ARG A 3 -58.48 -1.89 -42.93
C ARG A 3 -57.42 -2.78 -42.33
N HIS A 4 -57.78 -4.04 -42.37
CA HIS A 4 -56.97 -5.24 -42.25
C HIS A 4 -55.92 -5.34 -43.34
N THR A 5 -54.80 -6.01 -43.07
CA THR A 5 -54.10 -6.93 -43.99
C THR A 5 -53.20 -7.81 -43.14
N LEU A 6 -53.56 -8.94 -43.01
CA LEU A 6 -53.23 -10.35 -43.22
C LEU A 6 -51.79 -10.58 -43.72
N THR A 7 -51.15 -11.43 -42.91
CA THR A 7 -50.14 -12.49 -43.04
C THR A 7 -49.60 -12.84 -44.46
N PRO A 8 -48.40 -13.40 -44.60
CA PRO A 8 -48.32 -14.86 -44.44
C PRO A 8 -47.07 -15.39 -43.65
N ALA A 9 -47.32 -16.57 -43.10
CA ALA A 9 -46.38 -17.51 -42.58
C ALA A 9 -45.40 -18.01 -43.63
N PHE A 10 -44.10 -18.06 -43.28
CA PHE A 10 -43.15 -18.92 -43.95
C PHE A 10 -42.56 -19.91 -42.93
N LEU A 11 -43.01 -21.12 -43.17
CA LEU A 11 -42.50 -22.33 -42.56
C LEU A 11 -41.23 -22.76 -43.32
N PHE A 12 -40.06 -22.79 -42.69
CA PHE A 12 -38.93 -23.53 -43.24
C PHE A 12 -38.12 -24.20 -42.12
N ALA A 13 -38.26 -25.50 -42.13
CA ALA A 13 -37.34 -26.60 -41.97
C ALA A 13 -36.18 -26.49 -40.96
N ALA A 14 -36.21 -27.50 -40.12
CA ALA A 14 -35.15 -27.96 -39.25
C ALA A 14 -33.81 -28.16 -39.95
N ALA A 15 -32.74 -27.63 -39.39
CA ALA A 15 -31.40 -28.18 -39.59
C ALA A 15 -30.72 -28.25 -38.22
N THR A 16 -30.71 -29.45 -37.72
CA THR A 16 -29.94 -29.84 -36.52
C THR A 16 -28.44 -29.77 -36.88
N VAL A 17 -27.74 -28.78 -36.43
CA VAL A 17 -26.29 -28.77 -36.45
C VAL A 17 -25.80 -28.79 -35.00
N ALA A 18 -25.30 -29.93 -34.62
CA ALA A 18 -24.55 -30.12 -33.39
C ALA A 18 -23.29 -29.24 -33.42
N ALA A 19 -23.25 -28.19 -32.61
CA ALA A 19 -22.03 -27.45 -32.36
C ALA A 19 -21.27 -28.12 -31.21
N PRO A 20 -19.97 -28.35 -31.34
CA PRO A 20 -19.16 -28.83 -30.23
C PRO A 20 -19.04 -27.76 -29.16
N ALA A 21 -19.23 -28.17 -27.92
CA ALA A 21 -18.98 -27.36 -26.73
C ALA A 21 -17.51 -26.96 -26.72
N THR A 22 -17.21 -25.76 -27.15
CA THR A 22 -15.94 -25.08 -26.84
C THR A 22 -15.97 -24.74 -25.37
N LEU A 23 -15.26 -25.55 -24.61
CA LEU A 23 -14.90 -25.30 -23.25
C LEU A 23 -14.04 -24.03 -23.23
N THR A 24 -14.65 -22.88 -23.04
CA THR A 24 -13.95 -21.63 -22.76
C THR A 24 -13.32 -21.78 -21.40
N ALA A 25 -12.04 -22.13 -21.38
CA ALA A 25 -11.21 -22.02 -20.20
C ALA A 25 -11.30 -20.55 -19.72
N GLN A 26 -12.03 -20.33 -18.63
CA GLN A 26 -11.90 -19.11 -17.88
C GLN A 26 -10.46 -19.03 -17.42
N THR A 27 -9.69 -18.20 -18.10
CA THR A 27 -8.42 -17.72 -17.59
C THR A 27 -8.75 -16.92 -16.33
N ALA A 28 -8.66 -17.59 -15.19
CA ALA A 28 -8.59 -16.92 -13.92
C ALA A 28 -7.46 -15.89 -14.04
N ALA A 29 -7.81 -14.62 -13.97
CA ALA A 29 -6.83 -13.57 -13.82
C ALA A 29 -6.07 -13.87 -12.53
N GLN A 30 -4.93 -14.51 -12.68
CA GLN A 30 -3.97 -14.66 -11.60
C GLN A 30 -3.54 -13.26 -11.23
N ALA A 31 -3.83 -12.87 -10.01
CA ALA A 31 -3.16 -11.74 -9.38
C ALA A 31 -1.64 -11.89 -9.62
N PRO A 32 -0.93 -10.81 -9.93
CA PRO A 32 0.50 -10.91 -10.15
C PRO A 32 1.12 -11.61 -8.95
N PRO A 33 2.02 -12.58 -9.16
CA PRO A 33 2.65 -13.30 -8.06
C PRO A 33 3.31 -12.26 -7.16
N ALA A 34 2.99 -12.32 -5.87
CA ALA A 34 3.71 -11.56 -4.86
C ALA A 34 5.20 -11.80 -5.13
N ALA A 35 5.93 -10.72 -5.37
CA ALA A 35 7.36 -10.79 -5.61
C ALA A 35 7.98 -11.66 -4.51
N PRO A 36 8.89 -12.58 -4.86
CA PRO A 36 9.48 -13.45 -3.85
C PRO A 36 10.07 -12.58 -2.75
N ALA A 37 9.70 -12.89 -1.51
CA ALA A 37 10.31 -12.29 -0.34
C ALA A 37 11.82 -12.46 -0.49
N THR A 38 12.49 -11.41 -0.91
CA THR A 38 13.93 -11.39 -1.09
C THR A 38 14.55 -11.75 0.25
N ALA A 39 15.35 -12.80 0.23
CA ALA A 39 16.11 -13.34 1.35
C ALA A 39 16.69 -12.24 2.25
N PRO A 40 16.98 -12.53 3.53
CA PRO A 40 17.46 -11.55 4.47
C PRO A 40 18.78 -10.97 3.96
N ALA A 41 18.67 -9.86 3.24
CA ALA A 41 19.84 -9.02 2.98
C ALA A 41 20.39 -8.66 4.37
N THR A 42 21.64 -8.95 4.61
CA THR A 42 22.39 -8.58 5.81
C THR A 42 21.99 -7.17 6.18
N GLN A 43 21.30 -7.03 7.31
CA GLN A 43 20.76 -5.75 7.73
C GLN A 43 21.95 -4.82 7.97
N PRO A 44 22.00 -3.65 7.33
CA PRO A 44 23.01 -2.67 7.71
C PRO A 44 22.86 -2.41 9.22
N PRO A 45 23.95 -2.24 9.95
CA PRO A 45 23.89 -1.95 11.37
C PRO A 45 23.00 -0.73 11.58
N MET A 46 22.06 -0.83 12.51
CA MET A 46 21.19 0.29 12.87
C MET A 46 22.08 1.37 13.51
N ASP A 47 22.09 2.54 12.93
CA ASP A 47 22.74 3.69 13.54
C ASP A 47 21.85 4.24 14.66
N GLU A 48 22.03 3.74 15.86
CA GLU A 48 21.24 4.14 17.03
C GLU A 48 21.34 5.64 17.36
N SER A 49 22.38 6.33 16.86
CA SER A 49 22.51 7.77 17.02
C SER A 49 21.39 8.57 16.33
N LYS A 50 20.80 7.97 15.29
CA LYS A 50 19.66 8.54 14.54
C LYS A 50 18.30 8.09 15.08
N ARG A 51 18.30 7.40 16.21
CA ARG A 51 17.05 6.93 16.83
C ARG A 51 16.34 8.06 17.56
N VAL A 52 15.13 8.35 17.13
CA VAL A 52 14.24 9.30 17.80
C VAL A 52 13.36 8.54 18.79
N GLN A 53 13.21 9.08 20.00
CA GLN A 53 12.34 8.48 20.99
C GLN A 53 10.87 8.68 20.64
N ALA A 54 10.03 7.70 20.98
CA ALA A 54 8.60 7.78 20.68
C ALA A 54 7.92 9.00 21.32
N ALA A 55 8.41 9.46 22.47
CA ALA A 55 7.90 10.63 23.18
C ALA A 55 8.18 11.95 22.44
N ASP A 56 9.21 12.00 21.60
CA ASP A 56 9.62 13.23 20.91
C ASP A 56 8.89 13.42 19.55
N ILE A 57 8.15 12.43 19.10
CA ILE A 57 7.48 12.45 17.79
C ILE A 57 6.51 13.64 17.68
N ASP A 58 5.66 13.82 18.68
CA ASP A 58 4.66 14.89 18.68
C ASP A 58 5.32 16.28 18.69
N ALA A 59 6.41 16.45 19.44
CA ALA A 59 7.19 17.67 19.45
C ALA A 59 7.87 17.96 18.11
N LEU A 60 8.33 16.93 17.40
CA LEU A 60 8.88 17.08 16.05
C LEU A 60 7.80 17.45 15.04
N LEU A 61 6.63 16.82 15.12
CA LEU A 61 5.49 17.13 14.26
C LEU A 61 4.97 18.55 14.47
N ALA A 62 5.01 19.05 15.71
CA ALA A 62 4.58 20.41 16.04
C ALA A 62 5.44 21.50 15.35
N LYS A 63 6.67 21.18 14.91
CA LYS A 63 7.50 22.11 14.13
C LYS A 63 6.97 22.38 12.71
N GLY A 64 6.08 21.52 12.20
CA GLY A 64 5.46 21.69 10.90
C GLY A 64 6.30 21.26 9.70
N ASP A 65 7.61 21.07 9.89
CA ASP A 65 8.53 20.69 8.81
C ASP A 65 8.78 19.18 8.73
N VAL A 66 8.37 18.44 9.76
CA VAL A 66 8.58 17.00 9.87
C VAL A 66 7.31 16.24 9.48
N VAL A 67 7.46 15.18 8.71
CA VAL A 67 6.41 14.22 8.39
C VAL A 67 6.85 12.81 8.80
N VAL A 68 5.95 12.06 9.40
CA VAL A 68 6.20 10.64 9.73
C VAL A 68 5.92 9.78 8.51
N LEU A 69 6.85 8.89 8.16
CA LEU A 69 6.66 7.84 7.19
C LEU A 69 6.58 6.48 7.94
N ASP A 70 5.38 5.93 8.00
CA ASP A 70 5.17 4.60 8.58
C ASP A 70 5.40 3.53 7.52
N VAL A 71 6.39 2.67 7.76
CA VAL A 71 6.80 1.60 6.81
C VAL A 71 6.34 0.21 7.24
N ARG A 72 5.32 0.14 8.09
CA ARG A 72 4.69 -1.13 8.49
C ARG A 72 3.74 -1.64 7.41
N GLU A 73 3.29 -2.87 7.58
CA GLU A 73 2.27 -3.46 6.71
C GLU A 73 0.86 -2.93 7.05
N ASP A 74 -0.05 -2.97 6.08
CA ASP A 74 -1.44 -2.51 6.24
C ASP A 74 -2.15 -3.18 7.42
N SER A 75 -1.91 -4.48 7.63
CA SER A 75 -2.49 -5.24 8.73
C SER A 75 -2.06 -4.70 10.10
N GLU A 76 -0.80 -4.29 10.25
CA GLU A 76 -0.28 -3.73 11.51
C GLU A 76 -0.93 -2.36 11.80
N LEU A 77 -1.22 -1.57 10.76
CA LEU A 77 -1.89 -0.29 10.92
C LEU A 77 -3.37 -0.46 11.29
N ALA A 78 -4.02 -1.47 10.72
CA ALA A 78 -5.41 -1.79 11.05
C ALA A 78 -5.57 -2.21 12.52
N GLU A 79 -4.58 -2.89 13.08
CA GLU A 79 -4.59 -3.36 14.46
C GLU A 79 -4.23 -2.28 15.49
N THR A 80 -3.21 -1.48 15.18
CA THR A 80 -2.60 -0.59 16.18
C THR A 80 -2.70 0.89 15.83
N GLY A 81 -3.22 1.23 14.67
CA GLY A 81 -3.23 2.59 14.14
C GLY A 81 -1.84 3.12 13.78
N THR A 82 -1.79 4.28 13.18
CA THR A 82 -0.55 5.01 12.88
C THR A 82 -0.57 6.41 13.49
N VAL A 83 0.55 7.11 13.46
CA VAL A 83 0.65 8.48 13.93
C VAL A 83 -0.24 9.40 13.08
N LYS A 84 -0.96 10.32 13.70
CA LYS A 84 -1.81 11.26 12.98
C LYS A 84 -1.01 12.09 11.97
N GLY A 85 -1.46 12.11 10.74
CA GLY A 85 -0.78 12.81 9.63
C GLY A 85 0.43 12.07 9.06
N ALA A 86 0.69 10.83 9.45
CA ALA A 86 1.73 10.02 8.86
C ALA A 86 1.37 9.61 7.42
N ILE A 87 2.38 9.55 6.57
CA ILE A 87 2.32 8.89 5.27
C ILE A 87 2.58 7.41 5.50
N HIS A 88 1.77 6.56 4.87
CA HIS A 88 1.96 5.11 4.95
C HIS A 88 2.42 4.54 3.62
N ILE A 89 3.59 3.95 3.62
CA ILE A 89 4.15 3.19 2.49
C ILE A 89 4.91 2.00 3.06
N PRO A 90 4.41 0.77 2.89
CA PRO A 90 5.12 -0.43 3.33
C PRO A 90 6.56 -0.47 2.81
N LEU A 91 7.50 -0.95 3.63
CA LEU A 91 8.93 -0.96 3.28
C LEU A 91 9.21 -1.62 1.92
N GLY A 92 8.49 -2.71 1.60
CA GLY A 92 8.63 -3.42 0.33
C GLY A 92 8.19 -2.62 -0.90
N GLN A 93 7.39 -1.55 -0.72
CA GLN A 93 6.90 -0.68 -1.80
C GLN A 93 7.61 0.67 -1.81
N LEU A 94 8.42 0.98 -0.81
CA LEU A 94 8.97 2.31 -0.61
C LEU A 94 9.80 2.78 -1.81
N GLU A 95 10.65 1.93 -2.37
CA GLU A 95 11.52 2.31 -3.47
C GLU A 95 10.75 2.71 -4.74
N SER A 96 9.65 2.02 -5.04
CA SER A 96 8.79 2.32 -6.19
C SER A 96 7.88 3.54 -5.97
N ARG A 97 7.64 3.92 -4.71
CA ARG A 97 6.70 4.98 -4.32
C ARG A 97 7.38 6.23 -3.74
N LEU A 98 8.68 6.37 -3.91
CA LEU A 98 9.44 7.54 -3.44
C LEU A 98 8.90 8.88 -3.99
N GLY A 99 8.26 8.86 -5.16
CA GLY A 99 7.63 10.04 -5.76
C GLY A 99 6.46 10.61 -4.97
N GLU A 100 5.86 9.84 -4.06
CA GLU A 100 4.75 10.26 -3.20
C GLU A 100 5.25 11.04 -1.97
N LEU A 101 6.55 11.01 -1.69
CA LEU A 101 7.13 11.67 -0.52
C LEU A 101 7.44 13.13 -0.80
N PRO A 102 7.11 14.04 0.13
CA PRO A 102 7.44 15.45 0.00
C PRO A 102 8.95 15.66 0.09
N LYS A 103 9.53 16.32 -0.91
CA LYS A 103 10.98 16.60 -0.96
C LYS A 103 11.38 17.82 -0.12
N ASP A 104 10.45 18.68 0.19
CA ASP A 104 10.60 19.88 0.98
C ASP A 104 10.56 19.64 2.49
N LYS A 105 10.00 18.50 2.91
CA LYS A 105 9.87 18.12 4.31
C LYS A 105 11.01 17.23 4.80
N VAL A 106 11.17 17.19 6.12
CA VAL A 106 12.09 16.28 6.80
C VAL A 106 11.33 15.01 7.17
N ILE A 107 11.82 13.85 6.78
CA ILE A 107 11.11 12.58 6.95
C ILE A 107 11.64 11.87 8.20
N LEU A 108 10.73 11.56 9.12
CA LEU A 108 10.95 10.65 10.24
C LEU A 108 10.39 9.28 9.89
N THR A 109 11.24 8.29 9.72
CA THR A 109 10.78 6.94 9.41
C THR A 109 10.32 6.21 10.67
N ALA A 110 9.22 5.47 10.58
CA ALA A 110 8.60 4.79 11.71
C ALA A 110 8.23 3.34 11.38
N CYS A 111 8.42 2.45 12.35
CA CYS A 111 7.85 1.10 12.31
C CYS A 111 7.58 0.63 13.74
N ARG A 112 7.28 -0.65 13.95
CA ARG A 112 7.00 -1.17 15.31
C ARG A 112 8.18 -1.03 16.26
N GLY A 113 9.37 -1.53 15.89
CA GLY A 113 10.54 -1.60 16.77
C GLY A 113 11.76 -0.78 16.31
N GLY A 114 11.71 -0.14 15.15
CA GLY A 114 12.81 0.66 14.59
C GLY A 114 13.60 -0.01 13.46
N GLY A 115 13.70 -1.34 13.40
CA GLY A 115 14.54 -2.03 12.42
C GLY A 115 14.15 -1.82 10.95
N ARG A 116 12.87 -1.89 10.60
CA ARG A 116 12.38 -1.55 9.25
C ARG A 116 12.54 -0.06 8.96
N ALA A 117 12.28 0.78 9.96
CA ALA A 117 12.40 2.22 9.85
C ALA A 117 13.87 2.65 9.60
N SER A 118 14.84 2.01 10.24
CA SER A 118 16.27 2.24 9.99
C SER A 118 16.67 1.92 8.53
N ARG A 119 16.13 0.83 7.95
CA ARG A 119 16.37 0.51 6.54
C ARG A 119 15.74 1.53 5.61
N ALA A 120 14.51 1.95 5.91
CA ALA A 120 13.83 3.00 5.17
C ALA A 120 14.62 4.31 5.23
N LEU A 121 15.16 4.66 6.41
CA LEU A 121 16.01 5.82 6.59
C LEU A 121 17.22 5.77 5.65
N ALA A 122 17.97 4.67 5.66
CA ALA A 122 19.14 4.50 4.80
C ALA A 122 18.80 4.62 3.30
N LEU A 123 17.65 4.06 2.87
CA LEU A 123 17.17 4.20 1.50
C LEU A 123 16.86 5.66 1.16
N LEU A 124 16.16 6.38 2.03
CA LEU A 124 15.80 7.78 1.81
C LEU A 124 17.04 8.68 1.74
N GLU A 125 18.01 8.47 2.62
CA GLU A 125 19.29 9.21 2.60
C GLU A 125 20.07 8.96 1.30
N ALA A 126 20.15 7.70 0.86
CA ALA A 126 20.77 7.34 -0.41
C ALA A 126 20.08 7.99 -1.63
N LYS A 127 18.78 8.28 -1.53
CA LYS A 127 18.00 8.97 -2.58
C LYS A 127 17.93 10.48 -2.39
N GLY A 128 18.66 11.04 -1.42
CA GLY A 128 18.81 12.49 -1.21
C GLY A 128 17.64 13.16 -0.48
N PHE A 129 16.81 12.41 0.23
CA PHE A 129 15.76 12.99 1.06
C PHE A 129 16.33 13.54 2.38
N LYS A 130 15.71 14.59 2.89
CA LYS A 130 16.00 15.11 4.24
C LYS A 130 15.36 14.20 5.26
N THR A 131 16.11 13.77 6.26
CA THR A 131 15.63 12.83 7.28
C THR A 131 15.87 13.36 8.69
N ALA A 132 14.93 13.07 9.60
CA ALA A 132 15.05 13.38 11.03
C ALA A 132 15.58 12.17 11.83
N GLY A 133 15.64 11.01 11.22
CA GLY A 133 16.00 9.76 11.87
C GLY A 133 14.92 8.68 11.75
N PHE A 134 14.97 7.71 12.66
CA PHE A 134 14.00 6.61 12.69
C PHE A 134 13.46 6.38 14.11
N CYS A 135 12.26 5.82 14.22
CA CYS A 135 11.65 5.51 15.51
C CYS A 135 10.90 4.18 15.52
N GLY A 136 10.63 3.71 16.75
CA GLY A 136 9.74 2.58 17.03
C GLY A 136 8.42 3.09 17.61
N LEU A 137 7.29 2.63 17.09
CA LEU A 137 5.97 3.04 17.54
C LEU A 137 5.38 2.17 18.66
N LYS A 138 6.09 1.12 19.11
CA LYS A 138 5.59 0.23 20.18
C LYS A 138 5.25 1.01 21.46
N ASP A 139 6.08 2.00 21.79
CA ASP A 139 5.99 2.80 23.01
C ASP A 139 5.37 4.20 22.75
N TYR A 140 4.84 4.44 21.54
CA TYR A 140 4.20 5.70 21.22
C TYR A 140 2.80 5.80 21.82
N THR A 141 2.60 6.82 22.64
CA THR A 141 1.34 7.09 23.37
C THR A 141 0.55 8.29 22.84
N GLY A 142 1.05 8.97 21.81
CA GLY A 142 0.40 10.12 21.21
C GLY A 142 -0.82 9.75 20.36
N GLN A 143 -1.30 10.71 19.58
CA GLN A 143 -2.50 10.56 18.77
C GLN A 143 -2.31 9.54 17.64
N ARG A 144 -3.05 8.45 17.71
CA ARG A 144 -3.11 7.45 16.65
C ARG A 144 -4.38 7.61 15.84
N VAL A 145 -4.26 7.39 14.55
CA VAL A 145 -5.39 7.26 13.62
C VAL A 145 -5.36 5.85 13.01
N PHE A 146 -6.54 5.31 12.81
CA PHE A 146 -6.68 4.04 12.10
C PHE A 146 -6.97 4.34 10.64
N PRO A 147 -6.28 3.72 9.69
CA PRO A 147 -6.62 3.86 8.29
C PRO A 147 -8.06 3.40 8.08
N ALA A 148 -8.79 4.10 7.23
CA ALA A 148 -10.10 3.62 6.80
C ALA A 148 -9.92 2.20 6.22
N PRO A 149 -10.82 1.25 6.52
CA PRO A 149 -10.74 -0.08 5.92
C PRO A 149 -10.71 0.10 4.40
N ALA A 150 -9.77 -0.57 3.75
CA ALA A 150 -9.68 -0.54 2.30
C ALA A 150 -11.03 -0.94 1.70
N PRO A 151 -11.53 -0.26 0.66
CA PRO A 151 -12.75 -0.67 0.00
C PRO A 151 -12.58 -2.13 -0.43
N LYS A 152 -13.49 -2.99 0.03
CA LYS A 152 -13.51 -4.39 -0.40
C LYS A 152 -13.82 -4.40 -1.90
N SER A 153 -12.86 -4.81 -2.70
CA SER A 153 -13.00 -5.04 -4.14
C SER A 153 -13.89 -6.25 -4.38
#